data_190818763b15b44d9fa2753b42297b1a
#
_entry.id   190818763b15b44d9fa2753b42297b1a
#
_cell.length_a   1.000
_cell.length_b   1.000
_cell.length_c   1.000
_cell.angle_alpha   90.00
_cell.angle_beta   90.00
_cell.angle_gamma   90.00
#
_symmetry.space_group_name_H-M   'P 1'
#
loop_
_entity.id
_entity.type
_entity.pdbx_description
1 polymer ?
#
loop_
_entity_poly.entity_id
_entity_poly.type
_entity_poly.pdbx_seq_one_letter_code
_entity_poly.pdbx_strand_id
1 'polypeptide(L)'
;MKKLSRISAALLAAVLLAGCGSSSSKDGGYYSVKEAASAEAGYDTAAGAGSSAIVPEDLPDATDETAQKIIYNADMRMESTDFNAARDTLLAAVDANDAWLEYSSLSGSEKDHDRYAYYTVRVPVENYRTFLADVGEAGSVLDISETAENITSSYIDVQARLSALETQRDRLNDLADQAETTADLLEIESQLSEVQYQLENYTRQLRSMDQQVSYSTVDIRLSEVATLTPTGTTFGERIADAFAGGWQGFVVFIQGFILAVIYLWPVLLAAGVIVVIVRKIVKHRRKNHPKPVKPAAPAKPAEYAPQANGEEPKPKY
;
A
#
# COMPACT_ATOMS: atom_id res chain seq x y z
N MET A 1 -11.91 -16.57 -53.26
CA MET A 1 -11.07 -15.64 -52.48
C MET A 1 -11.78 -15.00 -51.28
N LYS A 2 -13.12 -14.87 -51.25
CA LYS A 2 -13.85 -14.25 -50.11
C LYS A 2 -13.99 -15.10 -48.84
N LYS A 3 -13.77 -16.42 -48.89
CA LYS A 3 -13.86 -17.31 -47.73
C LYS A 3 -12.57 -17.40 -46.90
N LEU A 4 -11.39 -17.16 -47.51
CA LEU A 4 -10.10 -17.15 -46.75
C LEU A 4 -9.91 -15.85 -45.94
N SER A 5 -10.47 -14.73 -46.40
CA SER A 5 -10.43 -13.43 -45.68
C SER A 5 -11.26 -13.44 -44.38
N ARG A 6 -12.34 -14.27 -44.35
CA ARG A 6 -13.20 -14.39 -43.14
C ARG A 6 -12.60 -15.29 -42.07
N ILE A 7 -11.76 -16.24 -42.46
CA ILE A 7 -11.08 -17.13 -41.49
C ILE A 7 -9.90 -16.41 -40.82
N SER A 8 -9.17 -15.56 -41.57
CA SER A 8 -8.09 -14.76 -40.99
C SER A 8 -8.59 -13.66 -40.02
N ALA A 9 -9.74 -13.07 -40.30
CA ALA A 9 -10.38 -12.10 -39.41
C ALA A 9 -10.92 -12.73 -38.13
N ALA A 10 -11.45 -13.96 -38.19
CA ALA A 10 -11.94 -14.69 -37.02
C ALA A 10 -10.80 -15.18 -36.11
N LEU A 11 -9.62 -15.52 -36.65
CA LEU A 11 -8.45 -15.93 -35.89
C LEU A 11 -7.79 -14.74 -35.18
N LEU A 12 -7.82 -13.54 -35.78
CA LEU A 12 -7.29 -12.32 -35.16
C LEU A 12 -8.19 -11.83 -33.99
N ALA A 13 -9.50 -12.01 -34.10
CA ALA A 13 -10.45 -11.67 -33.05
C ALA A 13 -10.37 -12.62 -31.85
N ALA A 14 -10.03 -13.90 -32.05
CA ALA A 14 -9.89 -14.89 -30.97
C ALA A 14 -8.63 -14.66 -30.11
N VAL A 15 -7.56 -14.08 -30.66
CA VAL A 15 -6.32 -13.77 -29.91
C VAL A 15 -6.49 -12.54 -29.01
N LEU A 16 -7.41 -11.62 -29.36
CA LEU A 16 -7.68 -10.42 -28.53
C LEU A 16 -8.60 -10.67 -27.33
N LEU A 17 -9.33 -11.79 -27.30
CA LEU A 17 -10.24 -12.15 -26.20
C LEU A 17 -9.60 -13.06 -25.12
N ALA A 18 -8.39 -13.56 -25.32
CA ALA A 18 -7.71 -14.46 -24.38
C ALA A 18 -6.90 -13.74 -23.29
N GLY A 19 -6.92 -12.38 -23.25
CA GLY A 19 -6.12 -11.56 -22.35
C GLY A 19 -6.81 -11.10 -21.06
N CYS A 20 -8.06 -11.46 -20.78
CA CYS A 20 -8.75 -11.10 -19.53
C CYS A 20 -9.23 -12.37 -18.83
N GLY A 21 -8.47 -12.84 -17.85
CA GLY A 21 -8.84 -14.02 -17.06
C GLY A 21 -8.08 -14.17 -15.77
N SER A 22 -8.77 -13.79 -14.71
CA SER A 22 -8.76 -14.34 -13.35
C SER A 22 -7.67 -13.92 -12.38
N SER A 23 -8.06 -12.98 -11.53
CA SER A 23 -7.68 -12.99 -10.13
C SER A 23 -8.90 -13.37 -9.29
N SER A 24 -8.89 -14.57 -8.76
CA SER A 24 -9.86 -15.08 -7.80
C SER A 24 -9.46 -14.56 -6.42
N SER A 25 -10.26 -13.68 -5.84
CA SER A 25 -10.22 -13.34 -4.42
C SER A 25 -11.34 -14.09 -3.70
N LYS A 26 -10.92 -14.88 -2.70
CA LYS A 26 -11.83 -15.55 -1.75
C LYS A 26 -12.25 -14.60 -0.63
N ASP A 27 -13.54 -14.62 -0.38
CA ASP A 27 -14.31 -14.44 0.84
C ASP A 27 -13.68 -13.82 2.09
N GLY A 28 -14.38 -12.80 2.61
CA GLY A 28 -14.27 -12.29 3.97
C GLY A 28 -15.38 -11.30 4.32
N GLY A 29 -16.47 -11.84 4.92
CA GLY A 29 -17.31 -11.29 5.97
C GLY A 29 -17.84 -9.84 5.85
N TYR A 30 -19.12 -9.72 5.49
CA TYR A 30 -19.92 -8.51 5.65
C TYR A 30 -20.24 -8.26 7.12
N TYR A 31 -19.86 -7.09 7.62
CA TYR A 31 -20.58 -6.45 8.72
C TYR A 31 -21.22 -5.17 8.21
N SER A 32 -22.54 -5.22 8.14
CA SER A 32 -23.42 -4.09 7.87
C SER A 32 -23.40 -3.15 9.07
N VAL A 33 -22.96 -1.90 8.90
CA VAL A 33 -23.24 -0.83 9.84
C VAL A 33 -24.13 0.19 9.15
N LYS A 34 -25.23 0.42 9.82
CA LYS A 34 -26.41 1.20 9.54
C LYS A 34 -26.08 2.68 9.33
N GLU A 35 -26.63 3.21 8.27
CA GLU A 35 -26.74 4.59 7.86
C GLU A 35 -27.29 5.49 8.98
N ALA A 36 -26.62 6.61 9.25
CA ALA A 36 -27.18 7.76 9.95
C ALA A 36 -26.80 9.02 9.19
N ALA A 37 -27.83 9.81 8.90
CA ALA A 37 -27.89 10.89 7.93
C ALA A 37 -27.11 12.16 8.31
N SER A 38 -26.55 12.75 7.26
CA SER A 38 -26.47 14.17 6.87
C SER A 38 -26.31 15.28 7.92
N ALA A 39 -25.21 16.04 7.74
CA ALA A 39 -25.24 17.52 7.78
C ALA A 39 -24.22 18.05 6.77
N GLU A 40 -24.73 18.75 5.75
CA GLU A 40 -23.95 19.55 4.82
C GLU A 40 -23.35 20.74 5.57
N ALA A 41 -22.04 20.92 5.49
CA ALA A 41 -21.38 22.19 5.71
C ALA A 41 -20.42 22.42 4.56
N GLY A 42 -20.73 23.41 3.74
CA GLY A 42 -19.90 23.84 2.61
C GLY A 42 -18.56 24.39 3.11
N TYR A 43 -17.50 23.99 2.46
CA TYR A 43 -16.19 24.59 2.65
C TYR A 43 -15.72 25.23 1.34
N ASP A 44 -15.48 26.51 1.44
CA ASP A 44 -14.89 27.37 0.42
C ASP A 44 -13.46 26.90 0.08
N THR A 45 -13.21 26.80 -1.20
CA THR A 45 -11.91 26.49 -1.79
C THR A 45 -10.97 27.68 -1.70
N ALA A 46 -9.87 27.54 -0.96
CA ALA A 46 -8.69 28.37 -1.14
C ALA A 46 -7.51 27.48 -1.54
N ALA A 47 -7.02 27.68 -2.77
CA ALA A 47 -5.83 27.05 -3.31
C ALA A 47 -4.58 27.62 -2.62
N GLY A 48 -3.71 26.75 -2.11
CA GLY A 48 -2.38 27.10 -1.62
C GLY A 48 -1.47 25.90 -1.70
N ALA A 49 -0.55 25.94 -2.67
CA ALA A 49 0.49 24.94 -2.84
C ALA A 49 1.51 25.01 -1.72
N GLY A 50 1.82 23.86 -1.14
CA GLY A 50 2.92 23.68 -0.20
C GLY A 50 2.77 22.29 0.41
N SER A 51 3.59 21.34 -0.03
CA SER A 51 3.75 20.05 0.65
C SER A 51 4.48 20.31 1.95
N SER A 52 3.76 20.85 2.96
CA SER A 52 4.18 20.81 4.34
C SER A 52 3.58 19.57 4.96
N ALA A 53 4.40 18.75 5.60
CA ALA A 53 3.94 17.70 6.49
C ALA A 53 2.85 18.30 7.39
N ILE A 54 1.63 17.75 7.31
CA ILE A 54 0.49 18.20 8.12
C ILE A 54 0.77 17.67 9.52
N VAL A 55 1.45 18.49 10.34
CA VAL A 55 1.48 18.30 11.78
C VAL A 55 0.14 18.86 12.27
N PRO A 56 -0.73 18.08 12.94
CA PRO A 56 -1.97 18.59 13.50
C PRO A 56 -1.67 19.74 14.47
N GLU A 57 -2.24 20.91 14.20
CA GLU A 57 -2.00 22.13 14.97
C GLU A 57 -2.65 22.10 16.37
N ASP A 58 -3.42 21.07 16.67
CA ASP A 58 -4.24 20.95 17.88
C ASP A 58 -3.63 20.10 19.03
N LEU A 59 -2.35 19.70 18.94
CA LEU A 59 -1.70 19.09 20.10
C LEU A 59 -1.30 20.19 21.11
N PRO A 60 -1.58 20.01 22.41
CA PRO A 60 -1.17 20.97 23.43
C PRO A 60 0.33 21.22 23.33
N ASP A 61 0.74 22.49 23.33
CA ASP A 61 2.15 22.84 23.27
C ASP A 61 2.89 22.33 24.52
N ALA A 62 3.94 21.54 24.32
CA ALA A 62 4.74 20.97 25.39
C ALA A 62 5.46 22.04 26.26
N THR A 63 5.45 23.29 25.81
CA THR A 63 6.09 24.44 26.50
C THR A 63 5.18 25.19 27.46
N ASP A 64 3.88 24.83 27.53
CA ASP A 64 2.98 25.47 28.51
C ASP A 64 3.26 24.93 29.92
N GLU A 65 3.92 25.74 30.75
CA GLU A 65 4.39 25.43 32.13
C GLU A 65 3.27 25.13 33.13
N THR A 66 2.05 24.95 32.76
CA THR A 66 0.98 24.46 33.60
C THR A 66 1.08 22.94 33.76
N ALA A 67 2.14 22.50 34.49
CA ALA A 67 2.16 21.27 35.31
C ALA A 67 1.53 19.97 34.71
N GLN A 68 1.22 19.91 33.43
CA GLN A 68 0.68 18.72 32.79
C GLN A 68 1.81 17.74 32.42
N LYS A 69 1.63 16.47 32.81
CA LYS A 69 2.53 15.38 32.45
C LYS A 69 1.96 14.70 31.21
N ILE A 70 2.46 15.06 30.02
CA ILE A 70 2.00 14.54 28.74
C ILE A 70 3.11 13.67 28.12
N ILE A 71 2.73 12.49 27.65
CA ILE A 71 3.60 11.58 26.89
C ILE A 71 3.24 11.72 25.42
N TYR A 72 4.22 12.02 24.56
CA TYR A 72 4.05 12.07 23.12
C TYR A 72 4.64 10.84 22.47
N ASN A 73 3.86 10.18 21.62
CA ASN A 73 4.31 9.09 20.78
C ASN A 73 3.89 9.35 19.34
N ALA A 74 4.74 9.01 18.38
CA ALA A 74 4.43 9.08 16.95
C ALA A 74 4.82 7.81 16.23
N ASP A 75 3.97 7.36 15.32
CA ASP A 75 4.27 6.34 14.31
C ASP A 75 4.30 7.00 12.95
N MET A 76 5.44 6.91 12.26
CA MET A 76 5.62 7.51 10.93
C MET A 76 5.96 6.43 9.90
N ARG A 77 5.26 6.42 8.77
CA ARG A 77 5.58 5.59 7.62
C ARG A 77 5.99 6.46 6.46
N MET A 78 7.13 6.13 5.86
CA MET A 78 7.69 6.89 4.75
C MET A 78 8.29 5.98 3.69
N GLU A 79 8.33 6.49 2.48
CA GLU A 79 8.92 5.85 1.32
C GLU A 79 10.00 6.74 0.70
N SER A 80 11.01 6.10 0.13
CA SER A 80 12.02 6.80 -0.65
C SER A 80 12.46 5.97 -1.85
N THR A 81 12.75 6.65 -2.96
CA THR A 81 13.40 6.05 -4.14
C THR A 81 14.93 6.02 -4.01
N ASP A 82 15.49 6.83 -3.09
CA ASP A 82 16.91 6.78 -2.70
C ASP A 82 16.98 6.48 -1.19
N PHE A 83 17.03 5.20 -0.89
CA PHE A 83 17.03 4.72 0.49
C PHE A 83 18.25 5.21 1.29
N ASN A 84 19.43 5.31 0.65
CA ASN A 84 20.64 5.71 1.36
C ASN A 84 20.60 7.19 1.73
N ALA A 85 20.18 8.05 0.80
CA ALA A 85 20.01 9.48 1.06
C ALA A 85 18.94 9.73 2.15
N ALA A 86 17.81 9.04 2.07
CA ALA A 86 16.74 9.14 3.07
C ALA A 86 17.22 8.73 4.47
N ARG A 87 17.94 7.61 4.56
CA ARG A 87 18.52 7.15 5.83
C ARG A 87 19.51 8.14 6.40
N ASP A 88 20.40 8.67 5.56
CA ASP A 88 21.44 9.59 6.01
C ASP A 88 20.82 10.94 6.48
N THR A 89 19.77 11.42 5.80
CA THR A 89 19.00 12.59 6.24
C THR A 89 18.27 12.31 7.58
N LEU A 90 17.65 11.13 7.73
CA LEU A 90 17.00 10.73 8.98
C LEU A 90 18.01 10.69 10.14
N LEU A 91 19.18 10.10 9.94
CA LEU A 91 20.21 10.05 10.97
C LEU A 91 20.75 11.44 11.32
N ALA A 92 20.90 12.33 10.32
CA ALA A 92 21.24 13.72 10.55
C ALA A 92 20.17 14.47 11.38
N ALA A 93 18.89 14.20 11.15
CA ALA A 93 17.79 14.76 11.95
C ALA A 93 17.85 14.26 13.40
N VAL A 94 18.23 12.99 13.64
CA VAL A 94 18.44 12.46 14.98
C VAL A 94 19.51 13.25 15.73
N ASP A 95 20.67 13.45 15.10
CA ASP A 95 21.80 14.18 15.69
C ASP A 95 21.47 15.67 15.90
N ALA A 96 20.76 16.31 14.96
CA ALA A 96 20.43 17.72 15.01
C ALA A 96 19.43 18.08 16.13
N ASN A 97 18.61 17.12 16.55
CA ASN A 97 17.56 17.34 17.56
C ASN A 97 17.91 16.74 18.94
N ASP A 98 19.16 16.45 19.21
CA ASP A 98 19.65 15.82 20.45
C ASP A 98 18.88 14.50 20.78
N ALA A 99 18.39 13.84 19.74
CA ALA A 99 17.70 12.58 19.84
C ALA A 99 18.69 11.40 19.81
N TRP A 100 18.23 10.21 20.20
CA TRP A 100 19.04 8.99 20.04
C TRP A 100 18.20 7.81 19.56
N LEU A 101 18.87 6.89 18.86
CA LEU A 101 18.29 5.63 18.44
C LEU A 101 18.24 4.66 19.62
N GLU A 102 17.03 4.28 20.04
CA GLU A 102 16.81 3.19 21.00
C GLU A 102 16.90 1.83 20.31
N TYR A 103 16.35 1.75 19.10
CA TYR A 103 16.38 0.54 18.28
C TYR A 103 16.50 0.88 16.80
N SER A 104 17.25 0.07 16.06
CA SER A 104 17.28 0.14 14.61
C SER A 104 17.37 -1.26 14.00
N SER A 105 16.65 -1.48 12.92
CA SER A 105 16.68 -2.72 12.14
C SER A 105 16.64 -2.37 10.67
N LEU A 106 17.50 -3.04 9.88
CA LEU A 106 17.54 -2.91 8.43
C LEU A 106 17.42 -4.29 7.81
N SER A 107 16.54 -4.44 6.84
CA SER A 107 16.29 -5.68 6.10
C SER A 107 16.11 -5.38 4.61
N GLY A 108 16.17 -6.44 3.77
CA GLY A 108 16.05 -6.32 2.32
C GLY A 108 17.40 -6.22 1.62
N SER A 109 17.36 -6.08 0.30
CA SER A 109 18.51 -6.08 -0.59
C SER A 109 18.53 -4.81 -1.45
N GLU A 110 19.67 -4.16 -1.51
CA GLU A 110 19.86 -3.03 -2.41
C GLU A 110 19.66 -3.40 -3.89
N LYS A 111 20.04 -4.63 -4.24
CA LYS A 111 19.93 -5.12 -5.62
C LYS A 111 18.47 -5.32 -6.06
N ASP A 112 17.62 -5.70 -5.12
CA ASP A 112 16.20 -5.98 -5.40
C ASP A 112 15.31 -4.76 -5.15
N HIS A 113 15.87 -3.65 -4.64
CA HIS A 113 15.17 -2.42 -4.27
C HIS A 113 13.97 -2.68 -3.33
N ASP A 114 14.18 -3.57 -2.35
CA ASP A 114 13.16 -3.98 -1.38
C ASP A 114 13.60 -3.73 0.07
N ARG A 115 14.56 -2.83 0.28
CA ARG A 115 15.04 -2.51 1.63
C ARG A 115 13.95 -1.84 2.45
N TYR A 116 13.89 -2.22 3.70
CA TYR A 116 13.11 -1.49 4.69
C TYR A 116 13.89 -1.36 5.98
N ALA A 117 13.73 -0.22 6.63
CA ALA A 117 14.31 0.04 7.94
C ALA A 117 13.22 0.41 8.93
N TYR A 118 13.43 -0.01 10.17
CA TYR A 118 12.61 0.37 11.32
C TYR A 118 13.51 1.02 12.35
N TYR A 119 13.11 2.18 12.83
CA TYR A 119 13.82 2.95 13.84
C TYR A 119 12.86 3.31 14.96
N THR A 120 13.29 3.09 16.23
CA THR A 120 12.67 3.71 17.38
C THR A 120 13.62 4.78 17.90
N VAL A 121 13.17 6.02 17.87
CA VAL A 121 13.95 7.20 18.26
C VAL A 121 13.37 7.81 19.51
N ARG A 122 14.24 8.14 20.47
CA ARG A 122 13.90 8.93 21.65
C ARG A 122 14.30 10.37 21.42
N VAL A 123 13.35 11.26 21.50
CA VAL A 123 13.50 12.68 21.18
C VAL A 123 13.15 13.50 22.42
N PRO A 124 13.99 14.48 22.86
CA PRO A 124 13.59 15.42 23.89
C PRO A 124 12.25 16.08 23.51
N VAL A 125 11.33 16.18 24.46
CA VAL A 125 9.98 16.67 24.18
C VAL A 125 9.96 18.08 23.56
N GLU A 126 10.92 18.91 23.93
CA GLU A 126 11.11 20.27 23.39
C GLU A 126 11.47 20.28 21.88
N ASN A 127 12.15 19.23 21.40
CA ASN A 127 12.57 19.09 19.99
C ASN A 127 11.65 18.20 19.17
N TYR A 128 10.59 17.64 19.78
CA TYR A 128 9.72 16.64 19.16
C TYR A 128 9.11 17.10 17.82
N ARG A 129 8.55 18.31 17.79
CA ARG A 129 7.91 18.84 16.57
C ARG A 129 8.93 19.16 15.48
N THR A 130 10.07 19.73 15.84
CA THR A 130 11.17 20.03 14.92
C THR A 130 11.70 18.73 14.31
N PHE A 131 11.91 17.71 15.15
CA PHE A 131 12.36 16.40 14.71
C PHE A 131 11.38 15.76 13.69
N LEU A 132 10.06 15.79 13.94
CA LEU A 132 9.08 15.26 13.00
C LEU A 132 9.12 15.98 11.65
N ALA A 133 9.32 17.30 11.66
CA ALA A 133 9.44 18.09 10.43
C ALA A 133 10.73 17.72 9.67
N ASP A 134 11.87 17.65 10.36
CA ASP A 134 13.18 17.32 9.75
C ASP A 134 13.17 15.90 9.17
N VAL A 135 12.60 14.93 9.89
CA VAL A 135 12.45 13.55 9.38
C VAL A 135 11.51 13.50 8.18
N GLY A 136 10.47 14.35 8.15
CA GLY A 136 9.56 14.46 7.01
C GLY A 136 10.26 14.87 5.70
N GLU A 137 11.42 15.54 5.77
CA GLU A 137 12.23 15.90 4.60
C GLU A 137 13.06 14.73 4.06
N ALA A 138 13.25 13.67 4.83
CA ALA A 138 14.05 12.51 4.41
C ALA A 138 13.38 11.66 3.32
N GLY A 139 12.06 11.76 3.13
CA GLY A 139 11.33 10.96 2.15
C GLY A 139 9.88 11.37 2.00
N SER A 140 9.12 10.58 1.25
CA SER A 140 7.67 10.77 1.11
C SER A 140 6.95 10.19 2.32
N VAL A 141 6.33 11.02 3.14
CA VAL A 141 5.52 10.60 4.28
C VAL A 141 4.18 10.07 3.77
N LEU A 142 3.90 8.80 4.04
CA LEU A 142 2.63 8.16 3.69
C LEU A 142 1.57 8.36 4.77
N ASP A 143 2.00 8.24 6.02
CA ASP A 143 1.13 8.28 7.18
C ASP A 143 1.91 8.70 8.41
N ILE A 144 1.30 9.53 9.22
CA ILE A 144 1.79 9.89 10.55
C ILE A 144 0.63 9.80 11.53
N SER A 145 0.84 9.07 12.60
CA SER A 145 -0.13 8.94 13.70
C SER A 145 0.52 9.42 14.99
N GLU A 146 0.00 10.49 15.55
CA GLU A 146 0.49 11.07 16.78
C GLU A 146 -0.49 10.82 17.92
N THR A 147 0.05 10.49 19.10
CA THR A 147 -0.74 10.28 20.33
C THR A 147 -0.13 11.12 21.46
N ALA A 148 -0.97 11.89 22.13
CA ALA A 148 -0.62 12.64 23.34
C ALA A 148 -1.44 12.10 24.51
N GLU A 149 -0.78 11.47 25.47
CA GLU A 149 -1.41 10.89 26.65
C GLU A 149 -1.12 11.74 27.88
N ASN A 150 -2.17 12.26 28.52
CA ASN A 150 -2.05 13.04 29.75
C ASN A 150 -2.05 12.09 30.97
N ILE A 151 -0.89 11.91 31.59
CA ILE A 151 -0.69 11.03 32.76
C ILE A 151 -0.63 11.80 34.08
N THR A 152 -0.98 13.09 34.10
CA THR A 152 -0.83 13.96 35.28
C THR A 152 -1.48 13.37 36.53
N SER A 153 -2.70 12.84 36.43
CA SER A 153 -3.40 12.24 37.56
C SER A 153 -2.69 10.98 38.09
N SER A 154 -2.24 10.11 37.17
CA SER A 154 -1.48 8.89 37.51
C SER A 154 -0.12 9.21 38.16
N TYR A 155 0.53 10.26 37.65
CA TYR A 155 1.80 10.77 38.20
C TYR A 155 1.64 11.25 39.64
N ILE A 156 0.62 12.09 39.89
CA ILE A 156 0.31 12.60 41.26
C ILE A 156 -0.08 11.46 42.19
N ASP A 157 -0.84 10.47 41.74
CA ASP A 157 -1.22 9.32 42.57
C ASP A 157 0.01 8.50 43.01
N VAL A 158 0.93 8.21 42.08
CA VAL A 158 2.20 7.53 42.40
C VAL A 158 3.05 8.33 43.37
N GLN A 159 3.15 9.65 43.17
CA GLN A 159 3.88 10.55 44.07
C GLN A 159 3.28 10.57 45.49
N ALA A 160 1.95 10.64 45.58
CA ALA A 160 1.24 10.59 46.88
C ALA A 160 1.45 9.25 47.61
N ARG A 161 1.43 8.13 46.88
CA ARG A 161 1.73 6.79 47.44
C ARG A 161 3.15 6.70 47.95
N LEU A 162 4.14 7.22 47.19
CA LEU A 162 5.53 7.32 47.60
C LEU A 162 5.66 8.05 48.93
N SER A 163 5.09 9.25 49.06
CA SER A 163 5.13 10.05 50.27
C SER A 163 4.47 9.35 51.48
N ALA A 164 3.35 8.64 51.23
CA ALA A 164 2.68 7.87 52.29
C ALA A 164 3.53 6.69 52.78
N LEU A 165 4.19 5.98 51.86
CA LEU A 165 5.10 4.86 52.20
C LEU A 165 6.37 5.34 52.91
N GLU A 166 6.92 6.50 52.51
CA GLU A 166 8.04 7.14 53.23
C GLU A 166 7.65 7.45 54.69
N THR A 167 6.48 8.05 54.89
CA THR A 167 5.94 8.31 56.22
C THR A 167 5.71 7.03 57.01
N GLN A 168 5.23 5.97 56.35
CA GLN A 168 5.04 4.66 57.00
C GLN A 168 6.38 4.02 57.39
N ARG A 169 7.39 4.07 56.52
CA ARG A 169 8.74 3.60 56.82
C ARG A 169 9.32 4.31 58.01
N ASP A 170 9.23 5.63 58.08
CA ASP A 170 9.76 6.41 59.15
C ASP A 170 9.08 6.06 60.48
N ARG A 171 7.74 5.87 60.47
CA ARG A 171 6.99 5.43 61.67
C ARG A 171 7.36 4.01 62.10
N LEU A 172 7.61 3.09 61.18
CA LEU A 172 8.07 1.74 61.48
C LEU A 172 9.48 1.75 62.09
N ASN A 173 10.36 2.63 61.62
CA ASN A 173 11.68 2.82 62.21
C ASN A 173 11.57 3.34 63.65
N ASP A 174 10.71 4.34 63.92
CA ASP A 174 10.46 4.84 65.28
C ASP A 174 9.91 3.73 66.21
N LEU A 175 9.07 2.83 65.67
CA LEU A 175 8.55 1.68 66.42
C LEU A 175 9.62 0.62 66.64
N ALA A 176 10.53 0.39 65.71
CA ALA A 176 11.66 -0.54 65.87
C ALA A 176 12.59 -0.07 66.96
N ASP A 177 12.86 1.23 67.12
CA ASP A 177 13.66 1.81 68.17
C ASP A 177 13.00 1.69 69.56
N GLN A 178 11.67 1.51 69.65
CA GLN A 178 10.90 1.38 70.85
C GLN A 178 10.54 -0.09 71.18
N ALA A 179 10.92 -1.06 70.35
CA ALA A 179 10.59 -2.46 70.50
C ALA A 179 11.29 -3.07 71.79
N GLU A 180 10.51 -3.60 72.61
CA GLU A 180 11.03 -4.21 73.86
C GLU A 180 11.36 -5.71 73.74
N THR A 181 10.72 -6.39 72.77
CA THR A 181 10.93 -7.81 72.49
C THR A 181 11.51 -8.09 71.12
N THR A 182 12.29 -9.19 71.05
CA THR A 182 12.83 -9.64 69.71
C THR A 182 11.72 -10.05 68.76
N ALA A 183 10.57 -10.52 69.26
CA ALA A 183 9.43 -10.89 68.46
C ALA A 183 8.80 -9.68 67.81
N ASP A 184 8.61 -8.57 68.53
CA ASP A 184 8.10 -7.31 68.00
C ASP A 184 9.05 -6.73 66.97
N LEU A 185 10.37 -6.78 67.22
CA LEU A 185 11.38 -6.31 66.27
C LEU A 185 11.35 -7.09 64.97
N LEU A 186 11.22 -8.43 64.98
CA LEU A 186 11.14 -9.26 63.80
C LEU A 186 9.86 -8.97 62.97
N GLU A 187 8.73 -8.71 63.65
CA GLU A 187 7.48 -8.31 62.99
C GLU A 187 7.66 -6.97 62.29
N ILE A 188 8.26 -5.96 62.96
CA ILE A 188 8.52 -4.64 62.38
C ILE A 188 9.52 -4.73 61.23
N GLU A 189 10.59 -5.51 61.32
CA GLU A 189 11.54 -5.73 60.24
C GLU A 189 10.88 -6.36 59.02
N SER A 190 9.93 -7.29 59.21
CA SER A 190 9.15 -7.86 58.10
C SER A 190 8.32 -6.79 57.40
N GLN A 191 7.65 -5.90 58.15
CA GLN A 191 6.87 -4.81 57.62
C GLN A 191 7.75 -3.75 56.92
N LEU A 192 8.92 -3.43 57.49
CA LEU A 192 9.91 -2.54 56.85
C LEU A 192 10.38 -3.09 55.51
N SER A 193 10.65 -4.40 55.43
CA SER A 193 11.06 -5.05 54.21
C SER A 193 9.98 -4.93 53.12
N GLU A 194 8.70 -5.11 53.47
CA GLU A 194 7.57 -4.94 52.53
C GLU A 194 7.43 -3.49 52.09
N VAL A 195 7.49 -2.52 53.00
CA VAL A 195 7.41 -1.09 52.69
C VAL A 195 8.58 -0.68 51.81
N GLN A 196 9.80 -1.16 52.06
CA GLN A 196 10.97 -0.89 51.24
C GLN A 196 10.78 -1.41 49.82
N TYR A 197 10.26 -2.63 49.65
CA TYR A 197 9.95 -3.18 48.34
C TYR A 197 8.94 -2.33 47.57
N GLN A 198 7.89 -1.86 48.25
CA GLN A 198 6.87 -0.98 47.63
C GLN A 198 7.46 0.38 47.26
N LEU A 199 8.30 1.00 48.08
CA LEU A 199 9.02 2.23 47.82
C LEU A 199 9.87 2.10 46.55
N GLU A 200 10.63 1.02 46.42
CA GLU A 200 11.46 0.76 45.25
C GLU A 200 10.61 0.59 43.98
N ASN A 201 9.45 -0.06 44.07
CA ASN A 201 8.53 -0.23 42.96
C ASN A 201 7.94 1.12 42.44
N TYR A 202 7.40 1.91 43.38
CA TYR A 202 6.82 3.20 43.00
C TYR A 202 7.88 4.22 42.56
N THR A 203 9.10 4.15 43.14
CA THR A 203 10.23 4.97 42.69
C THR A 203 10.61 4.63 41.23
N ARG A 204 10.67 3.33 40.88
CA ARG A 204 10.93 2.90 39.49
C ARG A 204 9.81 3.36 38.54
N GLN A 205 8.56 3.25 39.01
CA GLN A 205 7.41 3.69 38.20
C GLN A 205 7.45 5.21 37.94
N LEU A 206 7.71 6.02 38.97
CA LEU A 206 7.83 7.47 38.84
C LEU A 206 8.95 7.84 37.89
N ARG A 207 10.13 7.20 38.04
CA ARG A 207 11.27 7.43 37.10
C ARG A 207 10.93 7.06 35.68
N SER A 208 10.18 5.98 35.46
CA SER A 208 9.73 5.60 34.11
C SER A 208 8.75 6.64 33.53
N MET A 209 7.84 7.17 34.35
CA MET A 209 6.93 8.25 33.93
C MET A 209 7.69 9.53 33.62
N ASP A 210 8.67 9.91 34.44
CA ASP A 210 9.52 11.08 34.19
C ASP A 210 10.29 10.96 32.85
N GLN A 211 10.81 9.77 32.55
CA GLN A 211 11.50 9.51 31.28
C GLN A 211 10.55 9.62 30.10
N GLN A 212 9.33 9.09 30.20
CA GLN A 212 8.33 9.15 29.13
C GLN A 212 7.80 10.56 28.89
N VAL A 213 7.71 11.40 29.93
CA VAL A 213 7.32 12.81 29.81
C VAL A 213 8.47 13.65 29.24
N SER A 214 9.72 13.33 29.60
CA SER A 214 10.90 14.10 29.15
C SER A 214 11.30 13.75 27.72
N TYR A 215 11.00 12.53 27.26
CA TYR A 215 11.39 12.04 25.93
C TYR A 215 10.22 11.38 25.23
N SER A 216 9.91 11.93 24.07
CA SER A 216 8.92 11.37 23.14
C SER A 216 9.48 10.14 22.42
N THR A 217 8.61 9.23 22.06
CA THR A 217 8.98 8.06 21.25
C THR A 217 8.48 8.24 19.83
N VAL A 218 9.38 8.11 18.86
CA VAL A 218 9.03 8.16 17.44
C VAL A 218 9.45 6.86 16.76
N ASP A 219 8.48 6.11 16.29
CA ASP A 219 8.66 4.90 15.52
C ASP A 219 8.58 5.21 14.04
N ILE A 220 9.69 5.00 13.31
CA ILE A 220 9.82 5.36 11.90
C ILE A 220 10.01 4.09 11.07
N ARG A 221 9.16 3.91 10.06
CA ARG A 221 9.28 2.85 9.05
C ARG A 221 9.62 3.47 7.71
N LEU A 222 10.85 3.24 7.24
CA LEU A 222 11.35 3.70 5.95
C LEU A 222 11.39 2.52 4.98
N SER A 223 10.70 2.62 3.86
CA SER A 223 10.66 1.60 2.80
C SER A 223 11.27 2.13 1.51
N GLU A 224 12.10 1.31 0.86
CA GLU A 224 12.59 1.58 -0.48
C GLU A 224 11.51 1.21 -1.50
N VAL A 225 11.25 2.09 -2.45
CA VAL A 225 10.29 1.85 -3.53
C VAL A 225 10.85 2.32 -4.86
N ALA A 226 10.51 1.61 -5.93
CA ALA A 226 10.91 2.01 -7.28
C ALA A 226 10.20 3.30 -7.75
N THR A 227 8.98 3.53 -7.26
CA THR A 227 8.16 4.72 -7.54
C THR A 227 7.39 5.06 -6.27
N LEU A 228 7.39 6.34 -5.89
CA LEU A 228 6.65 6.81 -4.72
C LEU A 228 5.16 6.59 -4.89
N THR A 229 4.48 6.23 -3.79
CA THR A 229 3.02 6.20 -3.74
C THR A 229 2.49 7.63 -3.88
N PRO A 230 1.57 7.91 -4.85
CA PRO A 230 1.02 9.25 -5.00
C PRO A 230 0.25 9.67 -3.73
N THR A 231 0.80 10.56 -2.96
CA THR A 231 0.14 11.15 -1.77
C THR A 231 -0.67 12.40 -2.12
N GLY A 232 -0.62 12.83 -3.39
CA GLY A 232 -1.32 14.00 -3.91
C GLY A 232 -2.83 13.88 -3.82
N THR A 233 -3.46 14.86 -3.23
CA THR A 233 -4.92 14.95 -3.07
C THR A 233 -5.61 15.59 -4.27
N THR A 234 -4.87 16.27 -5.15
CA THR A 234 -5.42 17.00 -6.31
C THR A 234 -5.56 16.10 -7.54
N PHE A 235 -6.72 16.20 -8.20
CA PHE A 235 -7.00 15.47 -9.44
C PHE A 235 -5.96 15.74 -10.54
N GLY A 236 -5.40 16.96 -10.59
CA GLY A 236 -4.34 17.35 -11.53
C GLY A 236 -3.04 16.59 -11.32
N GLU A 237 -2.59 16.42 -10.08
CA GLU A 237 -1.39 15.64 -9.74
C GLU A 237 -1.58 14.15 -10.09
N ARG A 238 -2.74 13.58 -9.78
CA ARG A 238 -3.07 12.19 -10.17
C ARG A 238 -3.02 11.96 -11.67
N ILE A 239 -3.44 12.95 -12.48
CA ILE A 239 -3.32 12.86 -13.94
C ILE A 239 -1.86 12.96 -14.37
N ALA A 240 -1.07 13.87 -13.79
CA ALA A 240 0.34 14.01 -14.12
C ALA A 240 1.13 12.73 -13.81
N ASP A 241 0.89 12.13 -12.64
CA ASP A 241 1.52 10.86 -12.21
C ASP A 241 1.06 9.68 -13.08
N ALA A 242 -0.23 9.61 -13.38
CA ALA A 242 -0.77 8.59 -14.30
C ALA A 242 -0.18 8.71 -15.72
N PHE A 243 0.07 9.94 -16.18
CA PHE A 243 0.70 10.18 -17.48
C PHE A 243 2.19 9.80 -17.47
N ALA A 244 2.93 10.16 -16.40
CA ALA A 244 4.32 9.79 -16.22
C ALA A 244 4.49 8.26 -16.11
N GLY A 245 3.69 7.60 -15.27
CA GLY A 245 3.68 6.14 -15.13
C GLY A 245 3.23 5.42 -16.41
N GLY A 246 2.23 5.97 -17.13
CA GLY A 246 1.77 5.47 -18.42
C GLY A 246 2.84 5.53 -19.49
N TRP A 247 3.63 6.62 -19.53
CA TRP A 247 4.75 6.76 -20.46
C TRP A 247 5.84 5.72 -20.21
N GLN A 248 6.18 5.48 -18.94
CA GLN A 248 7.17 4.48 -18.57
C GLN A 248 6.70 3.06 -18.94
N GLY A 249 5.43 2.74 -18.65
CA GLY A 249 4.79 1.49 -19.07
C GLY A 249 4.78 1.30 -20.58
N PHE A 250 4.54 2.38 -21.35
CA PHE A 250 4.61 2.35 -22.81
C PHE A 250 6.01 2.04 -23.33
N VAL A 251 7.06 2.64 -22.76
CA VAL A 251 8.44 2.36 -23.14
C VAL A 251 8.81 0.89 -22.86
N VAL A 252 8.44 0.36 -21.68
CA VAL A 252 8.64 -1.05 -21.35
C VAL A 252 7.88 -1.98 -22.29
N PHE A 253 6.65 -1.62 -22.65
CA PHE A 253 5.85 -2.38 -23.62
C PHE A 253 6.51 -2.41 -25.00
N ILE A 254 6.99 -1.28 -25.52
CA ILE A 254 7.71 -1.20 -26.80
C ILE A 254 8.98 -2.04 -26.77
N GLN A 255 9.74 -1.97 -25.67
CA GLN A 255 10.96 -2.77 -25.49
C GLN A 255 10.65 -4.27 -25.47
N GLY A 256 9.62 -4.70 -24.75
CA GLY A 256 9.14 -6.08 -24.76
C GLY A 256 8.63 -6.54 -26.12
N PHE A 257 7.93 -5.66 -26.85
CA PHE A 257 7.45 -5.94 -28.18
C PHE A 257 8.60 -6.14 -29.19
N ILE A 258 9.64 -5.29 -29.14
CA ILE A 258 10.84 -5.45 -29.99
C ILE A 258 11.53 -6.78 -29.70
N LEU A 259 11.71 -7.14 -28.41
CA LEU A 259 12.28 -8.42 -28.03
C LEU A 259 11.41 -9.59 -28.53
N ALA A 260 10.09 -9.50 -28.40
CA ALA A 260 9.18 -10.54 -28.89
C ALA A 260 9.29 -10.71 -30.42
N VAL A 261 9.41 -9.63 -31.19
CA VAL A 261 9.62 -9.68 -32.63
C VAL A 261 10.96 -10.35 -32.96
N ILE A 262 12.03 -10.01 -32.23
CA ILE A 262 13.35 -10.61 -32.44
C ILE A 262 13.34 -12.13 -32.13
N TYR A 263 12.61 -12.58 -31.09
CA TYR A 263 12.50 -14.00 -30.77
C TYR A 263 11.55 -14.76 -31.71
N LEU A 264 10.49 -14.10 -32.22
CA LEU A 264 9.48 -14.76 -33.06
C LEU A 264 9.85 -14.78 -34.55
N TRP A 265 10.79 -13.94 -35.00
CA TRP A 265 11.12 -13.82 -36.42
C TRP A 265 11.53 -15.14 -37.12
N PRO A 266 12.30 -16.08 -36.47
CA PRO A 266 12.62 -17.37 -37.11
C PRO A 266 11.38 -18.22 -37.35
N VAL A 267 10.42 -18.18 -36.40
CA VAL A 267 9.14 -18.90 -36.51
C VAL A 267 8.29 -18.33 -37.64
N LEU A 268 8.26 -17.01 -37.82
CA LEU A 268 7.55 -16.35 -38.91
C LEU A 268 8.16 -16.68 -40.28
N LEU A 269 9.50 -16.78 -40.37
CA LEU A 269 10.18 -17.24 -41.60
C LEU A 269 9.84 -18.69 -41.90
N ALA A 270 9.88 -19.57 -40.92
CA ALA A 270 9.52 -21.00 -41.13
C ALA A 270 8.06 -21.14 -41.59
N ALA A 271 7.14 -20.41 -40.95
CA ALA A 271 5.73 -20.36 -41.34
C ALA A 271 5.56 -19.82 -42.77
N GLY A 272 6.27 -18.76 -43.15
CA GLY A 272 6.29 -18.19 -44.50
C GLY A 272 6.76 -19.22 -45.55
N VAL A 273 7.83 -19.94 -45.29
CA VAL A 273 8.33 -20.99 -46.15
C VAL A 273 7.29 -22.11 -46.33
N ILE A 274 6.67 -22.56 -45.25
CA ILE A 274 5.59 -23.57 -45.30
C ILE A 274 4.42 -23.08 -46.15
N VAL A 275 3.97 -21.83 -45.99
CA VAL A 275 2.90 -21.29 -46.81
C VAL A 275 3.28 -21.23 -48.31
N VAL A 276 4.52 -20.86 -48.62
CA VAL A 276 5.01 -20.88 -50.03
C VAL A 276 5.03 -22.27 -50.63
N ILE A 277 5.52 -23.26 -49.85
CA ILE A 277 5.55 -24.69 -50.24
C ILE A 277 4.13 -25.18 -50.49
N VAL A 278 3.19 -24.94 -49.58
CA VAL A 278 1.78 -25.33 -49.71
C VAL A 278 1.14 -24.67 -50.92
N ARG A 279 1.36 -23.38 -51.16
CA ARG A 279 0.88 -22.66 -52.34
C ARG A 279 1.48 -23.28 -53.62
N LYS A 280 2.75 -23.65 -53.64
CA LYS A 280 3.40 -24.22 -54.78
C LYS A 280 2.85 -25.64 -55.10
N ILE A 281 2.62 -26.46 -54.06
CA ILE A 281 2.00 -27.76 -54.21
C ILE A 281 0.55 -27.65 -54.70
N VAL A 282 -0.26 -26.77 -54.14
CA VAL A 282 -1.66 -26.57 -54.54
C VAL A 282 -1.72 -26.06 -55.99
N LYS A 283 -0.80 -25.13 -56.38
CA LYS A 283 -0.69 -24.65 -57.77
C LYS A 283 -0.25 -25.72 -58.74
N HIS A 284 0.65 -26.63 -58.33
CA HIS A 284 1.08 -27.75 -59.15
C HIS A 284 -0.03 -28.81 -59.31
N ARG A 285 -0.77 -29.14 -58.27
CA ARG A 285 -1.95 -30.04 -58.33
C ARG A 285 -3.07 -29.50 -59.17
N ARG A 286 -3.29 -28.16 -59.22
CA ARG A 286 -4.29 -27.54 -60.09
C ARG A 286 -3.94 -27.59 -61.58
N LYS A 287 -2.66 -27.74 -61.94
CA LYS A 287 -2.24 -27.88 -63.33
C LYS A 287 -2.44 -29.29 -63.90
N ASN A 288 -2.57 -30.30 -63.04
CA ASN A 288 -2.67 -31.70 -63.42
C ASN A 288 -4.10 -32.28 -63.34
N HIS A 289 -5.14 -31.44 -63.12
CA HIS A 289 -6.50 -31.91 -63.31
C HIS A 289 -6.89 -31.77 -64.77
N PRO A 290 -7.30 -32.85 -65.47
CA PRO A 290 -7.87 -32.77 -66.81
C PRO A 290 -9.15 -31.93 -66.75
N LYS A 291 -9.31 -31.08 -67.78
CA LYS A 291 -10.52 -30.24 -67.92
C LYS A 291 -11.75 -31.13 -67.94
N PRO A 292 -12.82 -30.82 -67.18
CA PRO A 292 -14.06 -31.59 -67.28
C PRO A 292 -14.60 -31.40 -68.70
N VAL A 293 -14.87 -32.54 -69.40
CA VAL A 293 -15.53 -32.61 -70.72
C VAL A 293 -16.91 -32.02 -70.55
N LYS A 294 -17.25 -31.03 -71.37
CA LYS A 294 -18.61 -30.44 -71.44
C LYS A 294 -19.56 -31.59 -71.88
N PRO A 295 -20.67 -31.81 -71.20
CA PRO A 295 -21.73 -32.69 -71.71
C PRO A 295 -22.31 -32.07 -72.98
N ALA A 296 -22.47 -32.91 -74.04
CA ALA A 296 -23.12 -32.58 -75.29
C ALA A 296 -24.58 -32.13 -75.06
N ALA A 297 -25.01 -31.07 -75.72
CA ALA A 297 -26.38 -30.59 -75.68
C ALA A 297 -27.33 -31.67 -76.21
N PRO A 298 -28.50 -31.87 -75.55
CA PRO A 298 -29.51 -32.77 -76.13
C PRO A 298 -30.13 -32.15 -77.36
N ALA A 299 -30.35 -33.01 -78.39
CA ALA A 299 -30.97 -32.74 -79.67
C ALA A 299 -32.44 -32.29 -79.49
N LYS A 300 -32.83 -31.27 -80.31
CA LYS A 300 -34.24 -30.81 -80.40
C LYS A 300 -35.15 -31.91 -80.87
N PRO A 301 -36.33 -32.17 -80.30
CA PRO A 301 -37.40 -32.94 -80.90
C PRO A 301 -38.14 -32.09 -81.97
N ALA A 302 -38.55 -32.78 -83.05
CA ALA A 302 -39.23 -32.27 -84.17
C ALA A 302 -40.65 -31.74 -83.85
N GLU A 303 -40.98 -30.71 -84.60
CA GLU A 303 -42.25 -30.01 -84.78
C GLU A 303 -43.36 -31.00 -85.18
N TYR A 304 -44.51 -30.97 -84.52
CA TYR A 304 -45.80 -31.53 -85.02
C TYR A 304 -46.93 -30.48 -84.78
N ALA A 305 -47.50 -30.03 -85.81
CA ALA A 305 -48.59 -29.03 -85.86
C ALA A 305 -49.96 -29.72 -85.66
N PRO A 306 -51.07 -28.98 -85.72
CA PRO A 306 -52.02 -28.83 -84.66
C PRO A 306 -53.36 -29.58 -85.01
N GLN A 307 -54.19 -29.84 -83.97
CA GLN A 307 -55.64 -29.94 -84.16
C GLN A 307 -56.37 -29.37 -82.94
N ALA A 308 -57.41 -28.67 -83.36
CA ALA A 308 -58.34 -27.84 -82.62
C ALA A 308 -59.37 -28.57 -81.76
N ASN A 309 -60.09 -27.75 -81.00
CA ASN A 309 -61.41 -27.89 -80.37
C ASN A 309 -61.43 -28.50 -78.96
N GLY A 310 -61.91 -27.74 -78.00
CA GLY A 310 -63.26 -27.67 -77.56
C GLY A 310 -63.38 -27.18 -76.13
N GLU A 311 -63.93 -26.07 -75.96
CA GLU A 311 -64.99 -25.66 -75.00
C GLU A 311 -64.71 -25.85 -73.45
N GLU A 312 -64.85 -24.72 -72.89
CA GLU A 312 -65.28 -24.35 -71.51
C GLU A 312 -66.29 -25.30 -70.79
N PRO A 313 -66.57 -25.15 -69.50
CA PRO A 313 -66.66 -23.92 -68.71
C PRO A 313 -66.23 -24.03 -67.22
N LYS A 314 -66.06 -22.84 -66.62
CA LYS A 314 -66.24 -22.57 -65.18
C LYS A 314 -67.57 -23.04 -64.65
N PRO A 315 -67.85 -23.24 -63.32
CA PRO A 315 -67.66 -22.21 -62.33
C PRO A 315 -67.35 -22.67 -60.86
N LYS A 316 -66.97 -21.67 -60.05
CA LYS A 316 -67.39 -21.30 -58.68
C LYS A 316 -67.53 -22.41 -57.61
N TYR A 317 -66.80 -22.26 -56.59
CA TYR A 317 -67.15 -21.57 -55.32
C TYR A 317 -65.91 -21.25 -54.56
#